data_7286cc49d0acd464f53693b501c395db
#
_entry.id   7286cc49d0acd464f53693b501c395db
#
_cell.length_a   1.000
_cell.length_b   1.000
_cell.length_c   1.000
_cell.angle_alpha   90.00
_cell.angle_beta   90.00
_cell.angle_gamma   90.00
#
_symmetry.space_group_name_H-M   'P 1'
#
loop_
_entity.id
_entity.type
_entity.pdbx_description
1 polymer ?
#
loop_
_entity_poly.entity_id
_entity_poly.type
_entity_poly.pdbx_seq_one_letter_code
_entity_poly.pdbx_strand_id
1 'polypeptide(L)'
;KKKTKIIGLTGGQGTGKSTISNILKIILKEAYGLETVIFSIDDFYKTLNERKIMSKKISNLFLTRGAPGTHDTKMLYRCIKNLKKKKFKKFMIPKFDKSIDDRSSKNMWLKIKKKPNIVIFEGWCVGVTAQKKKDLINPINELEKVKDNKKIWRQMVNLEIKKKYKKIFNL
;
A
#
# COMPACT_ATOMS: atom_id res chain seq x y z
N LYS A 1 21.88 4.68 -17.86
CA LYS A 1 20.50 4.12 -17.76
C LYS A 1 19.72 4.94 -16.72
N LYS A 2 18.63 5.62 -17.15
CA LYS A 2 17.82 6.48 -16.25
C LYS A 2 17.26 5.65 -15.07
N LYS A 3 17.32 6.22 -13.88
CA LYS A 3 16.78 5.63 -12.63
C LYS A 3 15.26 5.78 -12.63
N THR A 4 14.51 4.72 -12.32
CA THR A 4 13.06 4.80 -12.12
C THR A 4 12.75 5.78 -10.97
N LYS A 5 11.90 6.77 -11.22
CA LYS A 5 11.36 7.68 -10.19
C LYS A 5 10.05 7.12 -9.67
N ILE A 6 9.85 7.17 -8.36
CA ILE A 6 8.60 6.74 -7.72
C ILE A 6 7.94 7.97 -7.11
N ILE A 7 6.69 8.18 -7.48
CA ILE A 7 5.85 9.27 -6.99
C ILE A 7 4.77 8.64 -6.11
N GLY A 8 4.71 9.05 -4.85
CA GLY A 8 3.62 8.69 -3.94
C GLY A 8 2.44 9.63 -4.13
N LEU A 9 1.24 9.07 -4.33
CA LEU A 9 -0.01 9.82 -4.37
C LEU A 9 -0.91 9.38 -3.22
N THR A 10 -1.22 10.28 -2.31
CA THR A 10 -2.09 10.01 -1.16
C THR A 10 -3.37 10.81 -1.21
N GLY A 11 -4.41 10.32 -0.56
CA GLY A 11 -5.72 10.98 -0.45
C GLY A 11 -6.79 9.99 0.01
N GLY A 12 -7.90 10.50 0.53
CA GLY A 12 -9.04 9.70 0.98
C GLY A 12 -9.70 8.86 -0.12
N GLN A 13 -10.64 8.02 0.25
CA GLN A 13 -11.46 7.30 -0.73
C GLN A 13 -12.34 8.30 -1.50
N GLY A 14 -12.57 8.04 -2.80
CA GLY A 14 -13.40 8.92 -3.64
C GLY A 14 -12.73 10.23 -4.08
N THR A 15 -11.51 10.56 -3.67
CA THR A 15 -10.83 11.82 -4.03
C THR A 15 -10.21 11.86 -5.44
N GLY A 16 -10.51 10.88 -6.28
CA GLY A 16 -10.05 10.87 -7.68
C GLY A 16 -8.59 10.45 -7.90
N LYS A 17 -7.90 9.85 -6.91
CA LYS A 17 -6.49 9.42 -7.05
C LYS A 17 -6.22 8.62 -8.32
N SER A 18 -7.02 7.61 -8.57
CA SER A 18 -6.84 6.74 -9.73
C SER A 18 -7.09 7.47 -11.04
N THR A 19 -8.04 8.42 -11.07
CA THR A 19 -8.28 9.29 -12.22
C THR A 19 -7.08 10.17 -12.49
N ILE A 20 -6.57 10.87 -11.47
CA ILE A 20 -5.39 11.72 -11.57
C ILE A 20 -4.16 10.89 -12.01
N SER A 21 -3.97 9.70 -11.44
CA SER A 21 -2.87 8.81 -11.84
C SER A 21 -2.92 8.42 -13.31
N ASN A 22 -4.12 8.13 -13.84
CA ASN A 22 -4.29 7.77 -15.24
C ASN A 22 -4.07 8.98 -16.16
N ILE A 23 -4.56 10.16 -15.80
CA ILE A 23 -4.31 11.41 -16.56
C ILE A 23 -2.81 11.69 -16.59
N LEU A 24 -2.13 11.64 -15.44
CA LEU A 24 -0.69 11.84 -15.36
C LEU A 24 0.08 10.82 -16.21
N LYS A 25 -0.34 9.56 -16.22
CA LYS A 25 0.28 8.53 -17.07
C LYS A 25 0.18 8.88 -18.55
N ILE A 26 -0.99 9.36 -19.01
CA ILE A 26 -1.19 9.79 -20.40
C ILE A 26 -0.28 10.97 -20.73
N ILE A 27 -0.31 12.03 -19.91
CA ILE A 27 0.54 13.21 -20.11
C ILE A 27 2.02 12.84 -20.17
N LEU A 28 2.49 12.03 -19.21
CA LEU A 28 3.89 11.59 -19.15
C LEU A 28 4.29 10.79 -20.38
N LYS A 29 3.38 10.00 -20.93
CA LYS A 29 3.63 9.25 -22.16
C LYS A 29 3.65 10.13 -23.39
N GLU A 30 2.60 10.94 -23.61
CA GLU A 30 2.40 11.71 -24.84
C GLU A 30 3.34 12.92 -24.92
N ALA A 31 3.50 13.67 -23.84
CA ALA A 31 4.34 14.87 -23.85
C ALA A 31 5.84 14.59 -23.65
N TYR A 32 6.19 13.49 -22.95
CA TYR A 32 7.57 13.25 -22.53
C TYR A 32 8.12 11.88 -22.91
N GLY A 33 7.34 11.01 -23.56
CA GLY A 33 7.75 9.65 -23.93
C GLY A 33 8.09 8.75 -22.73
N LEU A 34 7.57 9.06 -21.53
CA LEU A 34 7.93 8.36 -20.28
C LEU A 34 6.98 7.21 -20.01
N GLU A 35 7.53 6.00 -19.98
CA GLU A 35 6.78 4.80 -19.58
C GLU A 35 6.45 4.85 -18.10
N THR A 36 5.14 4.83 -17.78
CA THR A 36 4.62 4.97 -16.43
C THR A 36 3.84 3.74 -16.01
N VAL A 37 4.14 3.23 -14.82
CA VAL A 37 3.40 2.15 -14.16
C VAL A 37 2.64 2.72 -12.97
N ILE A 38 1.37 2.34 -12.82
CA ILE A 38 0.52 2.72 -11.69
C ILE A 38 0.19 1.45 -10.91
N PHE A 39 0.28 1.49 -9.60
CA PHE A 39 -0.28 0.47 -8.71
C PHE A 39 -0.67 1.06 -7.36
N SER A 40 -1.62 0.42 -6.69
CA SER A 40 -2.13 0.84 -5.39
C SER A 40 -1.51 0.04 -4.25
N ILE A 41 -1.40 0.66 -3.07
CA ILE A 41 -1.09 -0.05 -1.82
C ILE A 41 -2.15 -1.12 -1.53
N ASP A 42 -3.41 -0.87 -1.93
CA ASP A 42 -4.54 -1.79 -1.78
C ASP A 42 -4.30 -3.13 -2.52
N ASP A 43 -3.53 -3.13 -3.62
CA ASP A 43 -3.18 -4.35 -4.34
C ASP A 43 -2.32 -5.32 -3.50
N PHE A 44 -1.77 -4.83 -2.41
CA PHE A 44 -0.91 -5.60 -1.49
C PHE A 44 -1.60 -6.02 -0.20
N TYR A 45 -2.93 -5.96 -0.09
CA TYR A 45 -3.58 -6.51 1.08
C TYR A 45 -3.20 -7.97 1.30
N LYS A 46 -3.08 -8.34 2.56
CA LYS A 46 -2.97 -9.73 2.99
C LYS A 46 -4.21 -10.50 2.57
N THR A 47 -4.05 -11.79 2.33
CA THR A 47 -5.17 -12.69 2.05
C THR A 47 -6.18 -12.68 3.20
N LEU A 48 -7.42 -13.06 2.92
CA LEU A 48 -8.46 -13.17 3.94
C LEU A 48 -8.02 -14.12 5.08
N ASN A 49 -7.36 -15.23 4.73
CA ASN A 49 -6.85 -16.18 5.73
C ASN A 49 -5.78 -15.55 6.64
N GLU A 50 -4.81 -14.82 6.08
CA GLU A 50 -3.80 -14.10 6.86
C GLU A 50 -4.45 -13.07 7.80
N ARG A 51 -5.49 -12.35 7.35
CA ARG A 51 -6.23 -11.39 8.17
C ARG A 51 -7.07 -12.08 9.26
N LYS A 52 -7.68 -13.24 8.98
CA LYS A 52 -8.34 -14.09 9.99
C LYS A 52 -7.37 -14.52 11.09
N ILE A 53 -6.15 -14.91 10.74
CA ILE A 53 -5.12 -15.26 11.73
C ILE A 53 -4.74 -14.04 12.59
N MET A 54 -4.54 -12.87 11.94
CA MET A 54 -4.23 -11.63 12.66
C MET A 54 -5.36 -11.20 13.59
N SER A 55 -6.62 -11.34 13.15
CA SER A 55 -7.78 -10.96 13.95
C SER A 55 -7.88 -11.76 15.24
N LYS A 56 -7.60 -13.06 15.18
CA LYS A 56 -7.59 -13.94 16.36
C LYS A 56 -6.41 -13.68 17.29
N LYS A 57 -5.22 -13.36 16.73
CA LYS A 57 -3.99 -13.22 17.51
C LYS A 57 -3.79 -11.83 18.11
N ILE A 58 -4.32 -10.78 17.50
CA ILE A 58 -4.01 -9.39 17.85
C ILE A 58 -5.27 -8.62 18.21
N SER A 59 -6.16 -8.41 17.23
CA SER A 59 -7.42 -7.68 17.40
C SER A 59 -8.36 -7.99 16.26
N ASN A 60 -9.64 -8.18 16.58
CA ASN A 60 -10.69 -8.43 15.58
C ASN A 60 -10.76 -7.36 14.48
N LEU A 61 -10.30 -6.14 14.76
CA LEU A 61 -10.27 -5.06 13.80
C LEU A 61 -9.30 -5.31 12.61
N PHE A 62 -8.38 -6.27 12.72
CA PHE A 62 -7.51 -6.68 11.60
C PHE A 62 -8.17 -7.66 10.61
N LEU A 63 -9.40 -8.12 10.89
CA LEU A 63 -10.16 -8.90 9.93
C LEU A 63 -10.52 -8.05 8.70
N THR A 64 -10.96 -6.81 8.94
CA THR A 64 -11.27 -5.85 7.88
C THR A 64 -9.99 -5.31 7.27
N ARG A 65 -9.90 -5.33 5.94
CA ARG A 65 -8.82 -4.68 5.20
C ARG A 65 -8.89 -3.16 5.34
N GLY A 66 -7.77 -2.46 5.14
CA GLY A 66 -7.69 -1.00 5.14
C GLY A 66 -6.51 -0.50 5.95
N ALA A 67 -6.53 -0.70 7.26
CA ALA A 67 -5.53 -0.16 8.17
C ALA A 67 -4.11 -0.64 7.89
N PRO A 68 -3.08 0.21 8.13
CA PRO A 68 -1.69 -0.24 8.16
C PRO A 68 -1.52 -1.46 9.06
N GLY A 69 -0.81 -2.47 8.54
CA GLY A 69 -0.72 -3.82 9.13
C GLY A 69 -1.49 -4.87 8.34
N THR A 70 -2.56 -4.49 7.62
CA THR A 70 -3.31 -5.41 6.75
C THR A 70 -2.69 -5.58 5.36
N HIS A 71 -1.61 -4.88 5.03
CA HIS A 71 -0.86 -5.04 3.79
C HIS A 71 0.31 -6.00 3.94
N ASP A 72 0.64 -6.75 2.89
CA ASP A 72 1.88 -7.53 2.77
C ASP A 72 3.05 -6.58 2.46
N THR A 73 3.55 -5.96 3.50
CA THR A 73 4.65 -5.00 3.42
C THR A 73 5.96 -5.62 2.94
N LYS A 74 6.15 -6.93 3.12
CA LYS A 74 7.34 -7.65 2.60
C LYS A 74 7.28 -7.73 1.08
N MET A 75 6.12 -8.09 0.53
CA MET A 75 5.90 -8.14 -0.92
C MET A 75 6.00 -6.76 -1.55
N LEU A 76 5.37 -5.74 -0.95
CA LEU A 76 5.43 -4.35 -1.39
C LEU A 76 6.87 -3.83 -1.40
N TYR A 77 7.64 -4.05 -0.34
CA TYR A 77 9.05 -3.66 -0.26
C TYR A 77 9.89 -4.29 -1.39
N ARG A 78 9.71 -5.60 -1.64
CA ARG A 78 10.39 -6.32 -2.72
C ARG A 78 10.02 -5.76 -4.09
N CYS A 79 8.75 -5.44 -4.30
CA CYS A 79 8.24 -4.83 -5.53
C CYS A 79 8.94 -3.50 -5.81
N ILE A 80 8.89 -2.55 -4.85
CA ILE A 80 9.52 -1.23 -4.99
C ILE A 80 11.03 -1.35 -5.18
N LYS A 81 11.69 -2.23 -4.42
CA LYS A 81 13.13 -2.47 -4.57
C LYS A 81 13.48 -3.00 -5.97
N ASN A 82 12.66 -3.89 -6.56
CA ASN A 82 12.88 -4.40 -7.92
C ASN A 82 12.74 -3.30 -8.98
N LEU A 83 11.76 -2.41 -8.84
CA LEU A 83 11.56 -1.27 -9.74
C LEU A 83 12.77 -0.31 -9.75
N LYS A 84 13.47 -0.18 -8.63
CA LYS A 84 14.65 0.70 -8.48
C LYS A 84 15.98 0.06 -8.87
N LYS A 85 16.04 -1.27 -9.06
CA LYS A 85 17.30 -1.96 -9.44
C LYS A 85 17.86 -1.46 -10.77
N LYS A 86 19.19 -1.34 -10.87
CA LYS A 86 19.89 -1.05 -12.13
C LYS A 86 19.64 -2.17 -13.15
N LYS A 87 19.83 -3.43 -12.77
CA LYS A 87 19.52 -4.62 -13.58
C LYS A 87 18.07 -5.03 -13.28
N PHE A 88 17.16 -4.58 -14.14
CA PHE A 88 15.73 -4.91 -14.01
C PHE A 88 15.46 -6.35 -14.42
N LYS A 89 14.63 -7.05 -13.65
CA LYS A 89 14.07 -8.36 -14.02
C LYS A 89 12.56 -8.23 -14.12
N LYS A 90 11.96 -8.88 -15.10
CA LYS A 90 10.50 -8.98 -15.25
C LYS A 90 9.89 -9.55 -13.97
N PHE A 91 8.77 -9.02 -13.53
CA PHE A 91 8.03 -9.52 -12.35
C PHE A 91 6.55 -9.12 -12.43
N MET A 92 5.76 -9.59 -11.49
CA MET A 92 4.35 -9.27 -11.39
C MET A 92 4.06 -8.52 -10.09
N ILE A 93 3.17 -7.53 -10.19
CA ILE A 93 2.59 -6.84 -9.04
C ILE A 93 1.26 -7.53 -8.73
N PRO A 94 0.98 -7.87 -7.46
CA PRO A 94 -0.28 -8.50 -7.11
C PRO A 94 -1.47 -7.63 -7.48
N LYS A 95 -2.64 -8.24 -7.53
CA LYS A 95 -3.93 -7.56 -7.64
C LYS A 95 -4.84 -8.09 -6.54
N PHE A 96 -5.49 -7.16 -5.85
CA PHE A 96 -6.49 -7.52 -4.84
C PHE A 96 -7.88 -7.39 -5.44
N ASP A 97 -8.70 -8.41 -5.24
CA ASP A 97 -10.10 -8.41 -5.67
C ASP A 97 -10.99 -8.08 -4.46
N LYS A 98 -11.59 -6.90 -4.51
CA LYS A 98 -12.45 -6.41 -3.43
C LYS A 98 -13.81 -7.14 -3.37
N SER A 99 -14.22 -7.78 -4.45
CA SER A 99 -15.50 -8.51 -4.50
C SER A 99 -15.47 -9.81 -3.70
N ILE A 100 -14.35 -10.52 -3.75
CA ILE A 100 -14.09 -11.73 -2.96
C ILE A 100 -13.34 -11.47 -1.67
N ASP A 101 -12.98 -10.21 -1.41
CA ASP A 101 -12.18 -9.76 -0.25
C ASP A 101 -10.85 -10.51 -0.09
N ASP A 102 -10.22 -10.88 -1.21
CA ASP A 102 -8.95 -11.61 -1.21
C ASP A 102 -8.05 -11.22 -2.39
N ARG A 103 -6.84 -11.75 -2.40
CA ARG A 103 -5.88 -11.57 -3.48
C ARG A 103 -6.36 -12.35 -4.71
N SER A 104 -6.40 -11.68 -5.86
CA SER A 104 -6.77 -12.32 -7.12
C SER A 104 -5.76 -13.40 -7.54
N SER A 105 -6.17 -14.29 -8.43
CA SER A 105 -5.29 -15.30 -9.03
C SER A 105 -4.14 -14.64 -9.79
N LYS A 106 -2.98 -15.32 -9.87
CA LYS A 106 -1.74 -14.77 -10.43
C LYS A 106 -1.84 -14.34 -11.90
N ASN A 107 -2.73 -14.92 -12.68
CA ASN A 107 -2.96 -14.52 -14.08
C ASN A 107 -3.50 -13.10 -14.21
N MET A 108 -4.22 -12.60 -13.18
CA MET A 108 -4.76 -11.24 -13.10
C MET A 108 -3.73 -10.19 -12.61
N TRP A 109 -2.54 -10.62 -12.18
CA TRP A 109 -1.52 -9.73 -11.67
C TRP A 109 -0.90 -8.87 -12.78
N LEU A 110 -0.56 -7.62 -12.45
CA LEU A 110 0.03 -6.68 -13.40
C LEU A 110 1.46 -7.13 -13.77
N LYS A 111 1.65 -7.52 -15.03
CA LYS A 111 2.95 -7.97 -15.55
C LYS A 111 3.84 -6.78 -15.92
N ILE A 112 4.96 -6.62 -15.22
CA ILE A 112 5.96 -5.60 -15.52
C ILE A 112 7.05 -6.21 -16.40
N LYS A 113 6.95 -5.98 -17.70
CA LYS A 113 7.85 -6.57 -18.72
C LYS A 113 9.09 -5.73 -18.98
N LYS A 114 8.99 -4.40 -18.84
CA LYS A 114 10.08 -3.42 -19.07
C LYS A 114 10.23 -2.53 -17.84
N LYS A 115 11.44 -1.98 -17.65
CA LYS A 115 11.71 -1.05 -16.56
C LYS A 115 10.98 0.27 -16.82
N PRO A 116 10.06 0.73 -15.95
CA PRO A 116 9.38 2.01 -16.14
C PRO A 116 10.32 3.19 -15.85
N ASN A 117 10.03 4.33 -16.47
CA ASN A 117 10.66 5.60 -16.14
C ASN A 117 10.08 6.17 -14.84
N ILE A 118 8.74 6.11 -14.74
CA ILE A 118 7.96 6.64 -13.62
C ILE A 118 7.12 5.51 -13.03
N VAL A 119 6.96 5.54 -11.73
CA VAL A 119 5.98 4.73 -10.99
C VAL A 119 5.10 5.69 -10.20
N ILE A 120 3.79 5.59 -10.36
CA ILE A 120 2.83 6.24 -9.49
C ILE A 120 2.34 5.18 -8.51
N PHE A 121 2.70 5.36 -7.25
CA PHE A 121 2.32 4.50 -6.15
C PHE A 121 1.25 5.21 -5.34
N GLU A 122 -0.01 4.76 -5.44
CA GLU A 122 -1.13 5.43 -4.80
C GLU A 122 -1.66 4.68 -3.58
N GLY A 123 -2.35 5.42 -2.71
CA GLY A 123 -3.13 4.86 -1.63
C GLY A 123 -3.44 5.86 -0.53
N TRP A 124 -4.42 5.54 0.30
CA TRP A 124 -4.89 6.47 1.33
C TRP A 124 -3.85 6.69 2.45
N CYS A 125 -2.96 5.73 2.69
CA CYS A 125 -1.93 5.82 3.72
C CYS A 125 -0.50 5.87 3.14
N VAL A 126 -0.34 6.20 1.86
CA VAL A 126 0.98 6.37 1.26
C VAL A 126 1.64 7.61 1.85
N GLY A 127 2.86 7.45 2.36
CA GLY A 127 3.60 8.53 3.02
C GLY A 127 3.23 8.79 4.48
N VAL A 128 2.28 8.02 5.06
CA VAL A 128 1.90 8.19 6.45
C VAL A 128 3.09 8.00 7.40
N THR A 129 3.14 8.80 8.46
CA THR A 129 4.14 8.73 9.52
C THR A 129 3.52 8.24 10.83
N ALA A 130 4.35 7.59 11.66
CA ALA A 130 3.89 7.12 12.96
C ALA A 130 3.65 8.27 13.93
N GLN A 131 2.57 8.17 14.67
CA GLN A 131 2.20 9.10 15.73
C GLN A 131 3.09 8.92 16.98
N LYS A 132 3.15 9.96 17.81
CA LYS A 132 3.81 9.91 19.14
C LYS A 132 2.97 9.04 20.08
N LYS A 133 3.61 8.40 21.07
CA LYS A 133 2.90 7.55 22.04
C LYS A 133 1.76 8.27 22.77
N LYS A 134 1.94 9.55 23.09
CA LYS A 134 0.92 10.37 23.78
C LYS A 134 -0.36 10.52 22.95
N ASP A 135 -0.23 10.56 21.61
CA ASP A 135 -1.37 10.76 20.70
C ASP A 135 -2.23 9.48 20.56
N LEU A 136 -1.72 8.33 21.04
CA LEU A 136 -2.43 7.04 21.06
C LEU A 136 -3.13 6.76 22.39
N ILE A 137 -3.05 7.66 23.37
CA ILE A 137 -3.66 7.44 24.69
C ILE A 137 -5.17 7.50 24.59
N ASN A 138 -5.68 8.55 23.98
CA ASN A 138 -7.11 8.76 23.82
C ASN A 138 -7.60 8.27 22.45
N PRO A 139 -8.81 7.67 22.37
CA PRO A 139 -9.41 7.31 21.11
C PRO A 139 -9.77 8.58 20.33
N ILE A 140 -9.58 8.55 19.00
CA ILE A 140 -9.89 9.68 18.11
C ILE A 140 -11.26 9.56 17.45
N ASN A 141 -11.90 8.40 17.59
CA ASN A 141 -13.22 8.13 17.02
C ASN A 141 -13.96 7.05 17.81
N GLU A 142 -15.23 6.84 17.49
CA GLU A 142 -16.09 5.86 18.17
C GLU A 142 -15.61 4.42 17.99
N LEU A 143 -15.03 4.07 16.84
CA LEU A 143 -14.46 2.74 16.62
C LEU A 143 -13.36 2.43 17.65
N GLU A 144 -12.42 3.36 17.82
CA GLU A 144 -11.34 3.19 18.79
C GLU A 144 -11.85 3.17 20.23
N LYS A 145 -12.87 3.96 20.55
CA LYS A 145 -13.47 4.03 21.87
C LYS A 145 -14.16 2.71 22.23
N VAL A 146 -14.97 2.17 21.32
CA VAL A 146 -15.83 1.00 21.60
C VAL A 146 -15.10 -0.32 21.32
N LYS A 147 -14.35 -0.41 20.21
CA LYS A 147 -13.76 -1.67 19.74
C LYS A 147 -12.26 -1.81 20.04
N ASP A 148 -11.59 -0.74 20.43
CA ASP A 148 -10.16 -0.73 20.78
C ASP A 148 -9.88 -0.02 22.11
N ASN A 149 -10.73 -0.22 23.12
CA ASN A 149 -10.58 0.36 24.45
C ASN A 149 -9.23 0.00 25.10
N LYS A 150 -8.70 -1.20 24.82
CA LYS A 150 -7.38 -1.67 25.27
C LYS A 150 -6.21 -1.10 24.45
N LYS A 151 -6.47 -0.28 23.43
CA LYS A 151 -5.45 0.37 22.56
C LYS A 151 -4.57 -0.59 21.74
N ILE A 152 -4.91 -1.88 21.69
CA ILE A 152 -4.09 -2.91 21.06
C ILE A 152 -4.00 -2.68 19.55
N TRP A 153 -5.15 -2.39 18.91
CA TRP A 153 -5.21 -2.20 17.46
C TRP A 153 -4.45 -0.94 17.02
N ARG A 154 -4.77 0.23 17.59
CA ARG A 154 -4.11 1.50 17.19
C ARG A 154 -2.61 1.52 17.49
N GLN A 155 -2.18 0.89 18.60
CA GLN A 155 -0.76 0.73 18.89
C GLN A 155 -0.07 -0.17 17.88
N MET A 156 -0.69 -1.28 17.47
CA MET A 156 -0.14 -2.18 16.45
C MET A 156 -0.10 -1.50 15.08
N VAL A 157 -1.16 -0.79 14.67
CA VAL A 157 -1.18 0.01 13.44
C VAL A 157 0.00 0.99 13.42
N ASN A 158 0.19 1.73 14.50
CA ASN A 158 1.28 2.70 14.62
C ASN A 158 2.66 2.03 14.59
N LEU A 159 2.80 0.87 15.21
CA LEU A 159 4.03 0.08 15.19
C LEU A 159 4.37 -0.43 13.77
N GLU A 160 3.37 -0.89 13.02
CA GLU A 160 3.52 -1.30 11.63
C GLU A 160 3.99 -0.11 10.76
N ILE A 161 3.37 1.06 10.93
CA ILE A 161 3.80 2.30 10.24
C ILE A 161 5.28 2.58 10.57
N LYS A 162 5.61 2.65 11.86
CA LYS A 162 6.97 2.97 12.33
C LYS A 162 8.03 1.98 11.82
N LYS A 163 7.74 0.67 11.84
CA LYS A 163 8.74 -0.37 11.54
C LYS A 163 8.78 -0.78 10.08
N LYS A 164 7.63 -0.87 9.41
CA LYS A 164 7.54 -1.46 8.08
C LYS A 164 7.24 -0.44 6.98
N TYR A 165 6.22 0.40 7.16
CA TYR A 165 5.84 1.38 6.12
C TYR A 165 6.92 2.45 5.95
N LYS A 166 7.50 2.96 7.04
CA LYS A 166 8.63 3.91 6.97
C LYS A 166 9.78 3.39 6.11
N LYS A 167 10.10 2.09 6.20
CA LYS A 167 11.16 1.49 5.36
C LYS A 167 10.82 1.48 3.88
N ILE A 168 9.53 1.36 3.55
CA ILE A 168 9.03 1.34 2.17
C ILE A 168 9.06 2.76 1.59
N PHE A 169 8.57 3.74 2.35
CA PHE A 169 8.46 5.12 1.89
C PHE A 169 9.82 5.83 1.80
N ASN A 170 10.83 5.32 2.51
CA ASN A 170 12.20 5.83 2.45
C ASN A 170 13.06 5.18 1.34
N LEU A 171 12.50 4.26 0.55
CA LEU A 171 13.19 3.69 -0.62
C LEU A 171 13.26 4.70 -1.77
#